data_9ec253d99f1779c1a9c646262923676b
#
_entry.id   9ec253d99f1779c1a9c646262923676b
#
_cell.length_a   1.000
_cell.length_b   1.000
_cell.length_c   1.000
_cell.angle_alpha   90.00
_cell.angle_beta   90.00
_cell.angle_gamma   90.00
#
_symmetry.space_group_name_H-M   'P 1'
#
loop_
_entity.id
_entity.type
_entity.pdbx_description
1 polymer ?
#
loop_
_entity_poly.entity_id
_entity_poly.type
_entity_poly.pdbx_seq_one_letter_code
_entity_poly.pdbx_strand_id
1 'polypeptide(L)'
;MNSSNNRVKKDVVVPLLVLATIFAGMLSPLQSAVNGQLGNTLHGDGNAAAVISFGSGLVVMTVIILARHSTRAQFASIPRKMRAHDLPWWNWIAGICGAMVVFSEGASASVLGVATFQTTLISGLVISGLLCDRFGIGVEVKQPFNFARILGAVCAIAATILVVSPNWSAPKVIGLAVLPFLAGILAGWQPAGNSAIAKETGSMLVSITWNFIVGFSILTVILLVRIGMGQVSFELPHVWWMYLGGPLGLLSIALMALLVRGLGLLLLGLASTAGQLIGSVLMDLLIPQLGAHVYMVTVLGALVALIGARIAMIPSQKEAESTNN
;
A
#
# COMPACT_ATOMS: atom_id res chain seq x y z
N MET A 1 -9.20 -25.81 35.38
CA MET A 1 -9.66 -24.41 35.38
C MET A 1 -8.91 -23.47 34.41
N ASN A 2 -7.70 -23.82 33.91
CA ASN A 2 -6.94 -22.91 33.02
C ASN A 2 -7.32 -22.93 31.52
N SER A 3 -7.92 -24.00 31.01
CA SER A 3 -8.24 -24.13 29.57
C SER A 3 -9.50 -23.33 29.15
N SER A 4 -10.48 -23.22 30.02
CA SER A 4 -11.71 -22.44 29.76
C SER A 4 -11.43 -20.92 29.73
N ASN A 5 -10.56 -20.44 30.64
CA ASN A 5 -10.19 -19.02 30.71
C ASN A 5 -9.34 -18.57 29.49
N ASN A 6 -8.54 -19.48 28.91
CA ASN A 6 -7.77 -19.22 27.69
C ASN A 6 -8.66 -19.22 26.42
N ARG A 7 -9.72 -20.04 26.38
CA ARG A 7 -10.68 -20.01 25.26
C ARG A 7 -11.49 -18.71 25.29
N VAL A 8 -12.06 -18.35 26.43
CA VAL A 8 -12.84 -17.11 26.58
C VAL A 8 -11.99 -15.87 26.26
N LYS A 9 -10.69 -15.83 26.63
CA LYS A 9 -9.77 -14.76 26.22
C LYS A 9 -9.54 -14.72 24.70
N LYS A 10 -9.36 -15.87 24.03
CA LYS A 10 -9.22 -15.92 22.57
C LYS A 10 -10.50 -15.49 21.86
N ASP A 11 -11.66 -15.90 22.33
CA ASP A 11 -12.95 -15.60 21.71
C ASP A 11 -13.32 -14.11 21.72
N VAL A 12 -12.78 -13.32 22.65
CA VAL A 12 -12.98 -11.87 22.74
C VAL A 12 -11.85 -11.07 22.08
N VAL A 13 -10.61 -11.53 22.21
CA VAL A 13 -9.42 -10.80 21.73
C VAL A 13 -9.33 -10.83 20.19
N VAL A 14 -9.60 -11.97 19.55
CA VAL A 14 -9.48 -12.08 18.08
C VAL A 14 -10.47 -11.16 17.35
N PRO A 15 -11.78 -11.13 17.67
CA PRO A 15 -12.70 -10.17 17.05
C PRO A 15 -12.30 -8.71 17.25
N LEU A 16 -11.79 -8.36 18.43
CA LEU A 16 -11.31 -7.00 18.71
C LEU A 16 -10.10 -6.63 17.84
N LEU A 17 -9.16 -7.54 17.67
CA LEU A 17 -8.01 -7.34 16.79
C LEU A 17 -8.44 -7.25 15.31
N VAL A 18 -9.42 -8.02 14.88
CA VAL A 18 -10.00 -7.92 13.52
C VAL A 18 -10.63 -6.56 13.31
N LEU A 19 -11.45 -6.07 14.23
CA LEU A 19 -12.03 -4.73 14.16
C LEU A 19 -10.94 -3.65 14.15
N ALA A 20 -9.94 -3.74 15.01
CA ALA A 20 -8.80 -2.82 15.02
C ALA A 20 -8.05 -2.84 13.68
N THR A 21 -7.94 -4.01 13.03
CA THR A 21 -7.30 -4.14 11.71
C THR A 21 -8.14 -3.52 10.60
N ILE A 22 -9.47 -3.67 10.65
CA ILE A 22 -10.38 -3.00 9.72
C ILE A 22 -10.22 -1.47 9.85
N PHE A 23 -10.23 -0.92 11.05
CA PHE A 23 -10.01 0.50 11.28
C PHE A 23 -8.61 0.96 10.84
N ALA A 24 -7.57 0.17 11.11
CA ALA A 24 -6.22 0.46 10.64
C ALA A 24 -6.13 0.41 9.10
N GLY A 25 -6.88 -0.49 8.46
CA GLY A 25 -7.01 -0.57 7.00
C GLY A 25 -7.61 0.70 6.39
N MET A 26 -8.51 1.40 7.09
CA MET A 26 -9.11 2.65 6.61
C MET A 26 -8.11 3.82 6.52
N LEU A 27 -6.92 3.71 7.11
CA LEU A 27 -5.87 4.72 6.97
C LEU A 27 -5.33 4.82 5.54
N SER A 28 -5.31 3.72 4.79
CA SER A 28 -4.86 3.74 3.39
C SER A 28 -5.78 4.59 2.49
N PRO A 29 -7.10 4.41 2.44
CA PRO A 29 -7.97 5.31 1.69
C PRO A 29 -7.97 6.75 2.21
N LEU A 30 -7.79 6.97 3.52
CA LEU A 30 -7.62 8.31 4.06
C LEU A 30 -6.32 8.97 3.53
N GLN A 31 -5.23 8.24 3.48
CA GLN A 31 -3.99 8.68 2.84
C GLN A 31 -4.21 9.03 1.37
N SER A 32 -4.90 8.15 0.61
CA SER A 32 -5.19 8.38 -0.80
C SER A 32 -6.09 9.60 -1.02
N ALA A 33 -7.06 9.85 -0.12
CA ALA A 33 -7.88 11.04 -0.13
C ALA A 33 -7.03 12.32 0.08
N VAL A 34 -6.15 12.31 1.08
CA VAL A 34 -5.24 13.44 1.37
C VAL A 34 -4.31 13.69 0.19
N ASN A 35 -3.66 12.65 -0.34
CA ASN A 35 -2.72 12.79 -1.46
C ASN A 35 -3.43 13.17 -2.77
N GLY A 36 -4.65 12.67 -2.99
CA GLY A 36 -5.48 13.07 -4.12
C GLY A 36 -5.86 14.56 -4.07
N GLN A 37 -6.29 15.06 -2.90
CA GLN A 37 -6.58 16.49 -2.72
C GLN A 37 -5.33 17.35 -2.84
N LEU A 38 -4.21 16.87 -2.31
CA LEU A 38 -2.92 17.54 -2.47
C LEU A 38 -2.57 17.65 -3.96
N GLY A 39 -2.69 16.55 -4.73
CA GLY A 39 -2.47 16.57 -6.16
C GLY A 39 -3.41 17.51 -6.90
N ASN A 40 -4.70 17.53 -6.54
CA ASN A 40 -5.67 18.44 -7.12
C ASN A 40 -5.30 19.92 -6.84
N THR A 41 -4.88 20.25 -5.63
CA THR A 41 -4.41 21.59 -5.26
C THR A 41 -3.17 22.01 -6.04
N LEU A 42 -2.33 21.05 -6.43
CA LEU A 42 -1.14 21.23 -7.25
C LEU A 42 -1.42 21.04 -8.75
N HIS A 43 -2.62 21.41 -9.21
CA HIS A 43 -3.04 21.36 -10.62
C HIS A 43 -2.98 19.96 -11.26
N GLY A 44 -3.20 18.91 -10.47
CA GLY A 44 -3.14 17.52 -10.90
C GLY A 44 -1.72 16.95 -10.97
N ASP A 45 -0.73 17.64 -10.39
CA ASP A 45 0.66 17.17 -10.38
C ASP A 45 0.90 16.12 -9.30
N GLY A 46 0.72 14.83 -9.67
CA GLY A 46 0.97 13.71 -8.78
C GLY A 46 2.43 13.58 -8.32
N ASN A 47 3.40 14.05 -9.12
CA ASN A 47 4.81 14.03 -8.72
C ASN A 47 5.08 15.05 -7.60
N ALA A 48 4.58 16.27 -7.72
CA ALA A 48 4.71 17.28 -6.68
C ALA A 48 4.00 16.83 -5.38
N ALA A 49 2.80 16.27 -5.49
CA ALA A 49 2.07 15.70 -4.34
C ALA A 49 2.87 14.58 -3.66
N ALA A 50 3.45 13.68 -4.43
CA ALA A 50 4.24 12.57 -3.91
C ALA A 50 5.53 13.06 -3.21
N VAL A 51 6.20 14.08 -3.73
CA VAL A 51 7.37 14.70 -3.06
C VAL A 51 6.99 15.24 -1.69
N ILE A 52 5.88 15.97 -1.57
CA ILE A 52 5.42 16.53 -0.29
C ILE A 52 5.05 15.40 0.68
N SER A 53 4.31 14.39 0.23
CA SER A 53 3.88 13.26 1.05
C SER A 53 5.09 12.44 1.54
N PHE A 54 6.01 12.06 0.65
CA PHE A 54 7.24 11.35 1.03
C PHE A 54 8.14 12.21 1.92
N GLY A 55 8.26 13.50 1.64
CA GLY A 55 9.02 14.45 2.43
C GLY A 55 8.52 14.53 3.87
N SER A 56 7.20 14.67 4.07
CA SER A 56 6.60 14.72 5.41
C SER A 56 6.79 13.41 6.19
N GLY A 57 6.63 12.26 5.53
CA GLY A 57 6.92 10.96 6.11
C GLY A 57 8.40 10.77 6.45
N LEU A 58 9.31 11.24 5.58
CA LEU A 58 10.75 11.19 5.80
C LEU A 58 11.17 12.05 7.01
N VAL A 59 10.56 13.22 7.21
CA VAL A 59 10.79 14.04 8.41
C VAL A 59 10.44 13.25 9.68
N VAL A 60 9.26 12.61 9.72
CA VAL A 60 8.86 11.77 10.87
C VAL A 60 9.85 10.62 11.09
N MET A 61 10.23 9.90 10.03
CA MET A 61 11.17 8.79 10.14
C MET A 61 12.56 9.25 10.57
N THR A 62 13.02 10.41 10.10
CA THR A 62 14.29 10.99 10.51
C THR A 62 14.31 11.27 12.02
N VAL A 63 13.22 11.86 12.55
CA VAL A 63 13.09 12.08 14.00
C VAL A 63 13.15 10.74 14.77
N ILE A 64 12.43 9.72 14.30
CA ILE A 64 12.42 8.39 14.94
C ILE A 64 13.81 7.74 14.91
N ILE A 65 14.53 7.79 13.79
CA ILE A 65 15.89 7.24 13.67
C ILE A 65 16.86 7.99 14.61
N LEU A 66 16.79 9.32 14.63
CA LEU A 66 17.69 10.15 15.45
C LEU A 66 17.42 9.98 16.95
N ALA A 67 16.19 9.68 17.35
CA ALA A 67 15.82 9.48 18.74
C ALA A 67 16.43 8.23 19.40
N ARG A 68 16.85 7.22 18.59
CA ARG A 68 17.35 5.93 19.12
C ARG A 68 18.77 5.65 18.66
N HIS A 69 19.70 5.46 19.60
CA HIS A 69 21.11 5.19 19.27
C HIS A 69 21.31 3.92 18.43
N SER A 70 20.59 2.84 18.74
CA SER A 70 20.68 1.57 18.00
C SER A 70 20.27 1.72 16.54
N THR A 71 19.17 2.43 16.26
CA THR A 71 18.69 2.64 14.88
C THR A 71 19.63 3.55 14.08
N ARG A 72 20.27 4.53 14.74
CA ARG A 72 21.31 5.37 14.08
C ARG A 72 22.50 4.53 13.62
N ALA A 73 23.01 3.65 14.49
CA ALA A 73 24.14 2.77 14.16
C ALA A 73 23.77 1.79 13.02
N GLN A 74 22.57 1.20 13.07
CA GLN A 74 22.05 0.32 12.03
C GLN A 74 21.88 1.06 10.70
N PHE A 75 21.34 2.27 10.70
CA PHE A 75 21.18 3.10 9.50
C PHE A 75 22.54 3.48 8.91
N ALA A 76 23.52 3.88 9.73
CA ALA A 76 24.88 4.20 9.30
C ALA A 76 25.62 3.02 8.67
N SER A 77 25.17 1.77 8.89
CA SER A 77 25.76 0.58 8.28
C SER A 77 25.37 0.38 6.81
N ILE A 78 24.30 1.01 6.31
CA ILE A 78 23.77 0.82 4.96
C ILE A 78 24.84 0.98 3.86
N PRO A 79 25.63 2.08 3.81
CA PRO A 79 26.60 2.25 2.72
C PRO A 79 27.65 1.12 2.68
N ARG A 80 28.06 0.61 3.85
CA ARG A 80 28.99 -0.52 3.93
C ARG A 80 28.36 -1.80 3.40
N LYS A 81 27.10 -2.09 3.77
CA LYS A 81 26.35 -3.29 3.32
C LYS A 81 26.05 -3.26 1.82
N MET A 82 25.74 -2.09 1.29
CA MET A 82 25.56 -1.91 -0.16
C MET A 82 26.87 -2.21 -0.92
N ARG A 83 28.02 -1.76 -0.40
CA ARG A 83 29.34 -2.02 -1.01
C ARG A 83 29.77 -3.48 -0.88
N ALA A 84 29.38 -4.16 0.18
CA ALA A 84 29.65 -5.59 0.38
C ALA A 84 28.85 -6.49 -0.56
N HIS A 85 27.82 -5.95 -1.26
CA HIS A 85 26.90 -6.68 -2.11
C HIS A 85 26.15 -7.80 -1.37
N ASP A 86 25.88 -7.60 -0.07
CA ASP A 86 25.16 -8.56 0.78
C ASP A 86 23.73 -8.83 0.30
N LEU A 87 23.14 -7.86 -0.41
CA LEU A 87 21.85 -7.99 -1.06
C LEU A 87 21.91 -7.61 -2.54
N PRO A 88 21.10 -8.26 -3.40
CA PRO A 88 20.88 -7.81 -4.77
C PRO A 88 20.40 -6.35 -4.81
N TRP A 89 20.94 -5.57 -5.75
CA TRP A 89 20.74 -4.12 -5.85
C TRP A 89 19.25 -3.70 -5.93
N TRP A 90 18.40 -4.53 -6.54
CA TRP A 90 16.97 -4.23 -6.65
C TRP A 90 16.23 -4.15 -5.32
N ASN A 91 16.72 -4.83 -4.26
CA ASN A 91 16.12 -4.68 -2.94
C ASN A 91 16.31 -3.26 -2.39
N TRP A 92 17.46 -2.64 -2.65
CA TRP A 92 17.75 -1.29 -2.18
C TRP A 92 16.89 -0.20 -2.84
N ILE A 93 16.30 -0.49 -4.00
CA ILE A 93 15.42 0.45 -4.73
C ILE A 93 13.92 0.15 -4.55
N ALA A 94 13.54 -0.77 -3.67
CA ALA A 94 12.14 -1.11 -3.42
C ALA A 94 11.26 0.10 -3.01
N GLY A 95 11.85 1.18 -2.50
CA GLY A 95 11.16 2.45 -2.22
C GLY A 95 10.51 3.10 -3.44
N ILE A 96 10.97 2.78 -4.67
CA ILE A 96 10.33 3.25 -5.91
C ILE A 96 8.89 2.73 -6.01
N CYS A 97 8.62 1.51 -5.54
CA CYS A 97 7.28 0.94 -5.58
C CYS A 97 6.30 1.78 -4.76
N GLY A 98 6.68 2.15 -3.53
CA GLY A 98 5.88 3.06 -2.71
C GLY A 98 5.74 4.45 -3.31
N ALA A 99 6.81 4.97 -3.93
CA ALA A 99 6.77 6.25 -4.64
C ALA A 99 5.74 6.24 -5.78
N MET A 100 5.65 5.13 -6.54
CA MET A 100 4.64 4.96 -7.59
C MET A 100 3.22 4.92 -7.05
N VAL A 101 2.98 4.31 -5.88
CA VAL A 101 1.65 4.34 -5.24
C VAL A 101 1.27 5.78 -4.92
N VAL A 102 2.11 6.52 -4.20
CA VAL A 102 1.80 7.89 -3.77
C VAL A 102 1.73 8.86 -4.97
N PHE A 103 2.56 8.66 -5.99
CA PHE A 103 2.44 9.38 -7.26
C PHE A 103 1.06 9.13 -7.90
N SER A 104 0.63 7.86 -7.96
CA SER A 104 -0.67 7.53 -8.54
C SER A 104 -1.84 8.08 -7.72
N GLU A 105 -1.72 8.13 -6.38
CA GLU A 105 -2.69 8.78 -5.48
C GLU A 105 -2.85 10.26 -5.84
N GLY A 106 -1.75 11.00 -5.86
CA GLY A 106 -1.75 12.42 -6.18
C GLY A 106 -2.25 12.73 -7.60
N ALA A 107 -1.97 11.85 -8.56
CA ALA A 107 -2.35 12.06 -9.96
C ALA A 107 -3.80 11.65 -10.27
N SER A 108 -4.38 10.71 -9.52
CA SER A 108 -5.63 10.09 -9.97
C SER A 108 -6.71 9.89 -8.91
N ALA A 109 -6.39 9.89 -7.60
CA ALA A 109 -7.38 9.56 -6.59
C ALA A 109 -8.54 10.58 -6.50
N SER A 110 -8.26 11.87 -6.70
CA SER A 110 -9.28 12.91 -6.74
C SER A 110 -10.18 12.86 -7.98
N VAL A 111 -9.68 12.32 -9.08
CA VAL A 111 -10.42 12.22 -10.36
C VAL A 111 -11.23 10.93 -10.43
N LEU A 112 -10.64 9.82 -10.00
CA LEU A 112 -11.29 8.50 -10.02
C LEU A 112 -12.28 8.30 -8.87
N GLY A 113 -12.09 9.02 -7.76
CA GLY A 113 -12.65 8.70 -6.46
C GLY A 113 -11.81 7.66 -5.73
N VAL A 114 -11.84 7.74 -4.39
CA VAL A 114 -10.99 6.90 -3.53
C VAL A 114 -11.37 5.42 -3.65
N ALA A 115 -12.66 5.11 -3.78
CA ALA A 115 -13.15 3.73 -3.91
C ALA A 115 -12.69 3.08 -5.22
N THR A 116 -12.78 3.79 -6.36
CA THR A 116 -12.27 3.30 -7.66
C THR A 116 -10.75 3.14 -7.61
N PHE A 117 -10.05 4.13 -7.06
CA PHE A 117 -8.60 4.10 -6.89
C PHE A 117 -8.16 2.88 -6.07
N GLN A 118 -8.71 2.70 -4.87
CA GLN A 118 -8.34 1.60 -3.97
C GLN A 118 -8.70 0.22 -4.54
N THR A 119 -9.87 0.07 -5.15
CA THR A 119 -10.26 -1.19 -5.79
C THR A 119 -9.28 -1.58 -6.89
N THR A 120 -8.88 -0.61 -7.70
CA THR A 120 -7.94 -0.82 -8.81
C THR A 120 -6.52 -1.13 -8.30
N LEU A 121 -6.07 -0.42 -7.26
CA LEU A 121 -4.79 -0.67 -6.60
C LEU A 121 -4.73 -2.08 -5.99
N ILE A 122 -5.77 -2.48 -5.25
CA ILE A 122 -5.88 -3.81 -4.63
C ILE A 122 -5.88 -4.89 -5.71
N SER A 123 -6.55 -4.67 -6.84
CA SER A 123 -6.54 -5.61 -7.97
C SER A 123 -5.12 -5.81 -8.50
N GLY A 124 -4.33 -4.76 -8.63
CA GLY A 124 -2.91 -4.85 -8.97
C GLY A 124 -2.10 -5.61 -7.92
N LEU A 125 -2.36 -5.37 -6.63
CA LEU A 125 -1.72 -6.09 -5.52
C LEU A 125 -2.00 -7.60 -5.55
N VAL A 126 -3.24 -8.02 -5.86
CA VAL A 126 -3.61 -9.43 -5.97
C VAL A 126 -2.83 -10.11 -7.10
N ILE A 127 -2.71 -9.45 -8.25
CA ILE A 127 -1.94 -9.97 -9.39
C ILE A 127 -0.45 -10.04 -9.03
N SER A 128 0.08 -9.00 -8.39
CA SER A 128 1.47 -8.99 -7.93
C SER A 128 1.75 -10.12 -6.96
N GLY A 129 0.87 -10.36 -5.99
CA GLY A 129 1.00 -11.48 -5.06
C GLY A 129 1.08 -12.82 -5.77
N LEU A 130 0.20 -13.04 -6.77
CA LEU A 130 0.21 -14.24 -7.60
C LEU A 130 1.56 -14.43 -8.34
N LEU A 131 2.10 -13.35 -8.89
CA LEU A 131 3.38 -13.38 -9.61
C LEU A 131 4.56 -13.56 -8.65
N CYS A 132 4.61 -12.82 -7.54
CA CYS A 132 5.67 -12.92 -6.55
C CYS A 132 5.75 -14.34 -5.97
N ASP A 133 4.63 -14.94 -5.62
CA ASP A 133 4.55 -16.32 -5.14
C ASP A 133 5.06 -17.33 -6.17
N ARG A 134 4.67 -17.14 -7.43
CA ARG A 134 5.08 -18.04 -8.53
C ARG A 134 6.58 -17.98 -8.81
N PHE A 135 7.15 -16.77 -8.79
CA PHE A 135 8.58 -16.58 -9.08
C PHE A 135 9.48 -16.72 -7.85
N GLY A 136 8.90 -16.80 -6.65
CA GLY A 136 9.64 -16.91 -5.39
C GLY A 136 10.22 -15.57 -4.91
N ILE A 137 9.54 -14.47 -5.21
CA ILE A 137 9.98 -13.13 -4.81
C ILE A 137 9.47 -12.84 -3.41
N GLY A 138 10.38 -12.82 -2.43
CA GLY A 138 10.04 -12.53 -1.03
C GLY A 138 9.34 -13.63 -0.26
N VAL A 139 9.22 -14.83 -0.85
CA VAL A 139 8.65 -16.02 -0.21
C VAL A 139 9.71 -17.13 -0.11
N GLU A 140 9.68 -17.91 0.96
CA GLU A 140 10.64 -19.00 1.18
C GLU A 140 10.42 -20.17 0.20
N VAL A 141 9.15 -20.43 -0.13
CA VAL A 141 8.76 -21.52 -1.03
C VAL A 141 7.90 -20.97 -2.16
N LYS A 142 8.31 -21.28 -3.41
CA LYS A 142 7.55 -20.92 -4.60
C LYS A 142 6.20 -21.63 -4.62
N GLN A 143 5.15 -20.86 -4.86
CA GLN A 143 3.80 -21.39 -4.93
C GLN A 143 3.35 -21.56 -6.38
N PRO A 144 2.85 -22.75 -6.77
CA PRO A 144 2.33 -22.97 -8.11
C PRO A 144 1.03 -22.17 -8.32
N PHE A 145 0.71 -21.88 -9.57
CA PHE A 145 -0.63 -21.43 -9.92
C PHE A 145 -1.63 -22.52 -9.56
N ASN A 146 -2.60 -22.19 -8.76
CA ASN A 146 -3.76 -23.03 -8.49
C ASN A 146 -5.04 -22.33 -8.96
N PHE A 147 -6.13 -23.09 -9.08
CA PHE A 147 -7.41 -22.57 -9.57
C PHE A 147 -7.93 -21.40 -8.73
N ALA A 148 -7.82 -21.48 -7.40
CA ALA A 148 -8.28 -20.41 -6.51
C ALA A 148 -7.52 -19.10 -6.72
N ARG A 149 -6.19 -19.16 -6.87
CA ARG A 149 -5.35 -17.98 -7.10
C ARG A 149 -5.65 -17.32 -8.45
N ILE A 150 -5.82 -18.14 -9.51
CA ILE A 150 -6.21 -17.64 -10.84
C ILE A 150 -7.61 -17.02 -10.80
N LEU A 151 -8.56 -17.68 -10.15
CA LEU A 151 -9.93 -17.16 -9.99
C LEU A 151 -9.92 -15.82 -9.21
N GLY A 152 -9.14 -15.74 -8.14
CA GLY A 152 -8.95 -14.50 -7.40
C GLY A 152 -8.41 -13.35 -8.26
N ALA A 153 -7.42 -13.61 -9.11
CA ALA A 153 -6.89 -12.63 -10.05
C ALA A 153 -7.93 -12.22 -11.12
N VAL A 154 -8.72 -13.16 -11.63
CA VAL A 154 -9.83 -12.86 -12.55
C VAL A 154 -10.88 -11.97 -11.88
N CYS A 155 -11.26 -12.29 -10.64
CA CYS A 155 -12.17 -11.44 -9.85
C CYS A 155 -11.60 -10.03 -9.64
N ALA A 156 -10.31 -9.90 -9.38
CA ALA A 156 -9.64 -8.61 -9.22
C ALA A 156 -9.69 -7.77 -10.51
N ILE A 157 -9.45 -8.37 -11.66
CA ILE A 157 -9.57 -7.70 -12.97
C ILE A 157 -11.05 -7.30 -13.21
N ALA A 158 -11.98 -8.20 -12.97
CA ALA A 158 -13.42 -7.93 -13.11
C ALA A 158 -13.86 -6.78 -12.20
N ALA A 159 -13.38 -6.73 -10.96
CA ALA A 159 -13.62 -5.63 -10.03
C ALA A 159 -13.14 -4.29 -10.60
N THR A 160 -11.92 -4.25 -11.15
CA THR A 160 -11.38 -3.03 -11.78
C THR A 160 -12.25 -2.58 -12.96
N ILE A 161 -12.64 -3.51 -13.84
CA ILE A 161 -13.54 -3.20 -14.97
C ILE A 161 -14.87 -2.64 -14.47
N LEU A 162 -15.46 -3.24 -13.42
CA LEU A 162 -16.72 -2.79 -12.84
C LEU A 162 -16.62 -1.36 -12.28
N VAL A 163 -15.60 -1.06 -11.45
CA VAL A 163 -15.50 0.28 -10.83
C VAL A 163 -15.17 1.39 -11.84
N VAL A 164 -14.50 1.06 -12.95
CA VAL A 164 -14.17 2.01 -14.01
C VAL A 164 -15.33 2.16 -15.00
N SER A 165 -16.26 1.21 -15.07
CA SER A 165 -17.32 1.17 -16.09
C SER A 165 -18.21 2.43 -16.19
N PRO A 166 -18.54 3.15 -15.09
CA PRO A 166 -19.31 4.40 -15.22
C PRO A 166 -18.59 5.49 -16.05
N ASN A 167 -17.29 5.37 -16.20
CA ASN A 167 -16.44 6.35 -16.89
C ASN A 167 -16.04 5.92 -18.31
N TRP A 168 -16.66 4.91 -18.90
CA TRP A 168 -16.28 4.38 -20.21
C TRP A 168 -16.41 5.41 -21.35
N SER A 169 -17.26 6.41 -21.20
CA SER A 169 -17.37 7.55 -22.12
C SER A 169 -16.24 8.59 -21.95
N ALA A 170 -15.38 8.43 -20.94
CA ALA A 170 -14.30 9.35 -20.61
C ALA A 170 -12.93 8.67 -20.72
N PRO A 171 -12.32 8.54 -21.92
CA PRO A 171 -11.07 7.80 -22.13
C PRO A 171 -9.91 8.27 -21.25
N LYS A 172 -9.86 9.57 -20.92
CA LYS A 172 -8.85 10.13 -19.99
C LYS A 172 -8.95 9.51 -18.59
N VAL A 173 -10.17 9.31 -18.08
CA VAL A 173 -10.41 8.71 -16.75
C VAL A 173 -10.03 7.25 -16.76
N ILE A 174 -10.34 6.50 -17.82
CA ILE A 174 -9.90 5.11 -17.99
C ILE A 174 -8.36 5.04 -17.99
N GLY A 175 -7.69 5.93 -18.73
CA GLY A 175 -6.24 6.02 -18.76
C GLY A 175 -5.63 6.27 -17.37
N LEU A 176 -6.25 7.10 -16.56
CA LEU A 176 -5.83 7.34 -15.18
C LEU A 176 -5.97 6.11 -14.28
N ALA A 177 -6.94 5.24 -14.51
CA ALA A 177 -7.10 4.00 -13.73
C ALA A 177 -5.96 2.98 -13.95
N VAL A 178 -5.21 3.09 -15.03
CA VAL A 178 -4.00 2.28 -15.26
C VAL A 178 -2.92 2.58 -14.23
N LEU A 179 -2.84 3.82 -13.72
CA LEU A 179 -1.82 4.22 -12.75
C LEU A 179 -1.92 3.43 -11.43
N PRO A 180 -3.06 3.42 -10.70
CA PRO A 180 -3.18 2.65 -9.47
C PRO A 180 -3.06 1.14 -9.70
N PHE A 181 -3.49 0.62 -10.86
CA PHE A 181 -3.32 -0.79 -11.20
C PHE A 181 -1.85 -1.19 -11.29
N LEU A 182 -1.05 -0.44 -12.06
CA LEU A 182 0.39 -0.67 -12.19
C LEU A 182 1.12 -0.41 -10.87
N ALA A 183 0.74 0.64 -10.14
CA ALA A 183 1.27 0.93 -8.83
C ALA A 183 1.00 -0.23 -7.85
N GLY A 184 -0.18 -0.86 -7.90
CA GLY A 184 -0.52 -2.05 -7.13
C GLY A 184 0.37 -3.25 -7.47
N ILE A 185 0.62 -3.50 -8.76
CA ILE A 185 1.54 -4.56 -9.18
C ILE A 185 2.94 -4.32 -8.61
N LEU A 186 3.47 -3.11 -8.66
CA LEU A 186 4.78 -2.77 -8.11
C LEU A 186 4.78 -2.85 -6.58
N ALA A 187 3.72 -2.36 -5.92
CA ALA A 187 3.60 -2.36 -4.47
C ALA A 187 3.60 -3.75 -3.84
N GLY A 188 3.13 -4.77 -4.55
CA GLY A 188 3.18 -6.16 -4.07
C GLY A 188 4.60 -6.72 -3.95
N TRP A 189 5.58 -6.17 -4.69
CA TRP A 189 6.99 -6.55 -4.55
C TRP A 189 7.69 -5.80 -3.39
N GLN A 190 7.25 -4.61 -3.03
CA GLN A 190 7.89 -3.77 -2.01
C GLN A 190 8.12 -4.48 -0.66
N PRO A 191 7.18 -5.26 -0.10
CA PRO A 191 7.40 -5.99 1.16
C PRO A 191 8.59 -6.95 1.12
N ALA A 192 8.87 -7.57 -0.02
CA ALA A 192 10.02 -8.46 -0.19
C ALA A 192 11.34 -7.69 -0.04
N GLY A 193 11.49 -6.55 -0.73
CA GLY A 193 12.65 -5.68 -0.59
C GLY A 193 12.79 -5.13 0.83
N ASN A 194 11.67 -4.70 1.45
CA ASN A 194 11.66 -4.21 2.83
C ASN A 194 12.13 -5.28 3.82
N SER A 195 11.65 -6.50 3.68
CA SER A 195 12.03 -7.62 4.54
C SER A 195 13.52 -7.97 4.38
N ALA A 196 14.03 -7.97 3.16
CA ALA A 196 15.44 -8.22 2.88
C ALA A 196 16.35 -7.16 3.53
N ILE A 197 16.04 -5.86 3.35
CA ILE A 197 16.78 -4.77 3.99
C ILE A 197 16.66 -4.83 5.52
N ALA A 198 15.48 -5.12 6.05
CA ALA A 198 15.26 -5.23 7.49
C ALA A 198 16.07 -6.37 8.10
N LYS A 199 16.13 -7.53 7.44
CA LYS A 199 16.95 -8.68 7.87
C LYS A 199 18.43 -8.31 7.85
N GLU A 200 18.88 -7.66 6.80
CA GLU A 200 20.29 -7.27 6.62
C GLU A 200 20.73 -6.20 7.62
N THR A 201 19.90 -5.20 7.89
CA THR A 201 20.22 -4.09 8.81
C THR A 201 19.85 -4.38 10.28
N GLY A 202 19.09 -5.44 10.51
CA GLY A 202 18.54 -5.77 11.84
C GLY A 202 17.39 -4.86 12.28
N SER A 203 16.78 -4.06 11.36
CA SER A 203 15.73 -3.11 11.72
C SER A 203 14.73 -2.83 10.60
N MET A 204 13.46 -3.08 10.85
CA MET A 204 12.38 -2.68 9.95
C MET A 204 12.25 -1.15 9.85
N LEU A 205 12.51 -0.42 10.95
CA LEU A 205 12.49 1.06 10.92
C LEU A 205 13.53 1.61 9.96
N VAL A 206 14.73 1.03 9.94
CA VAL A 206 15.79 1.40 9.00
C VAL A 206 15.38 1.11 7.57
N SER A 207 14.78 -0.06 7.32
CA SER A 207 14.27 -0.43 5.99
C SER A 207 13.21 0.55 5.49
N ILE A 208 12.22 0.88 6.32
CA ILE A 208 11.16 1.84 5.97
C ILE A 208 11.76 3.23 5.70
N THR A 209 12.68 3.69 6.57
CA THR A 209 13.35 4.99 6.35
C THR A 209 14.11 5.00 5.03
N TRP A 210 14.83 3.92 4.71
CA TRP A 210 15.53 3.80 3.44
C TRP A 210 14.59 3.90 2.24
N ASN A 211 13.43 3.25 2.31
CA ASN A 211 12.41 3.36 1.27
C ASN A 211 11.90 4.80 1.08
N PHE A 212 11.67 5.51 2.18
CA PHE A 212 11.28 6.92 2.10
C PHE A 212 12.39 7.78 1.47
N ILE A 213 13.66 7.51 1.79
CA ILE A 213 14.80 8.21 1.17
C ILE A 213 14.85 7.94 -0.34
N VAL A 214 14.77 6.67 -0.74
CA VAL A 214 14.84 6.29 -2.16
C VAL A 214 13.66 6.88 -2.93
N GLY A 215 12.42 6.72 -2.41
CA GLY A 215 11.23 7.26 -3.05
C GLY A 215 11.25 8.78 -3.13
N PHE A 216 11.58 9.47 -2.03
CA PHE A 216 11.72 10.92 -1.99
C PHE A 216 12.77 11.42 -2.96
N SER A 217 13.95 10.77 -3.00
CA SER A 217 15.05 11.21 -3.87
C SER A 217 14.68 11.13 -5.34
N ILE A 218 14.09 10.01 -5.79
CA ILE A 218 13.73 9.86 -7.21
C ILE A 218 12.60 10.81 -7.62
N LEU A 219 11.57 10.96 -6.77
CA LEU A 219 10.47 11.88 -7.01
C LEU A 219 10.95 13.33 -7.06
N THR A 220 11.87 13.71 -6.17
CA THR A 220 12.47 15.05 -6.12
C THR A 220 13.32 15.32 -7.36
N VAL A 221 14.14 14.36 -7.79
CA VAL A 221 14.94 14.51 -9.02
C VAL A 221 14.03 14.74 -10.23
N ILE A 222 12.96 13.94 -10.37
CA ILE A 222 11.99 14.12 -11.45
C ILE A 222 11.34 15.50 -11.38
N LEU A 223 10.93 15.94 -10.18
CA LEU A 223 10.31 17.25 -10.00
C LEU A 223 11.27 18.39 -10.37
N LEU A 224 12.52 18.34 -9.91
CA LEU A 224 13.54 19.35 -10.22
C LEU A 224 13.84 19.45 -11.73
N VAL A 225 13.92 18.30 -12.41
CA VAL A 225 14.09 18.27 -13.88
C VAL A 225 12.90 18.95 -14.57
N ARG A 226 11.66 18.63 -14.16
CA ARG A 226 10.44 19.23 -14.72
C ARG A 226 10.34 20.73 -14.47
N ILE A 227 10.75 21.20 -13.27
CA ILE A 227 10.85 22.63 -12.96
C ILE A 227 11.90 23.30 -13.85
N GLY A 228 13.08 22.69 -13.98
CA GLY A 228 14.16 23.21 -14.84
C GLY A 228 13.78 23.28 -16.31
N MET A 229 12.88 22.42 -16.78
CA MET A 229 12.29 22.48 -18.14
C MET A 229 11.12 23.48 -18.26
N GLY A 230 10.74 24.18 -17.19
CA GLY A 230 9.58 25.08 -17.20
C GLY A 230 8.22 24.39 -17.34
N GLN A 231 8.13 23.09 -17.06
CA GLN A 231 6.90 22.32 -17.18
C GLN A 231 5.96 22.48 -15.97
N VAL A 232 6.50 22.83 -14.82
CA VAL A 232 5.78 22.89 -13.55
C VAL A 232 6.31 24.04 -12.70
N SER A 233 5.39 24.79 -12.09
CA SER A 233 5.68 25.67 -10.95
C SER A 233 5.38 24.94 -9.66
N PHE A 234 6.31 24.91 -8.72
CA PHE A 234 6.14 24.21 -7.45
C PHE A 234 5.90 25.21 -6.33
N GLU A 235 4.75 25.08 -5.68
CA GLU A 235 4.38 25.85 -4.52
C GLU A 235 3.98 24.93 -3.38
N LEU A 236 4.35 25.28 -2.15
CA LEU A 236 3.95 24.49 -0.98
C LEU A 236 2.50 24.82 -0.61
N PRO A 237 1.66 23.81 -0.33
CA PRO A 237 0.29 24.05 0.09
C PRO A 237 0.23 24.75 1.44
N HIS A 238 -0.68 25.72 1.58
CA HIS A 238 -0.87 26.47 2.83
C HIS A 238 -1.69 25.70 3.87
N VAL A 239 -2.31 24.59 3.50
CA VAL A 239 -3.22 23.82 4.35
C VAL A 239 -2.45 22.70 5.03
N TRP A 240 -2.34 22.72 6.33
CA TRP A 240 -1.50 21.82 7.13
C TRP A 240 -1.82 20.33 6.99
N TRP A 241 -3.11 19.95 6.86
CA TRP A 241 -3.51 18.55 6.76
C TRP A 241 -3.07 17.89 5.44
N MET A 242 -2.74 18.65 4.41
CA MET A 242 -2.21 18.13 3.16
C MET A 242 -0.81 17.48 3.32
N TYR A 243 -0.12 17.76 4.41
CA TYR A 243 1.16 17.13 4.76
C TYR A 243 0.98 15.80 5.51
N LEU A 244 -0.25 15.39 5.82
CA LEU A 244 -0.50 14.15 6.57
C LEU A 244 -0.37 12.87 5.74
N GLY A 245 -0.28 12.93 4.42
CA GLY A 245 -0.19 11.74 3.56
C GLY A 245 0.92 10.78 3.98
N GLY A 246 2.16 11.25 4.11
CA GLY A 246 3.28 10.43 4.57
C GLY A 246 3.11 9.88 6.00
N PRO A 247 2.80 10.69 7.01
CA PRO A 247 2.49 10.22 8.36
C PRO A 247 1.36 9.19 8.44
N LEU A 248 0.28 9.33 7.66
CA LEU A 248 -0.82 8.34 7.60
C LEU A 248 -0.34 6.99 7.07
N GLY A 249 0.48 7.00 6.01
CA GLY A 249 1.10 5.77 5.49
C GLY A 249 1.99 5.09 6.51
N LEU A 250 2.82 5.86 7.23
CA LEU A 250 3.66 5.33 8.31
C LEU A 250 2.83 4.74 9.45
N LEU A 251 1.75 5.40 9.86
CA LEU A 251 0.85 4.93 10.91
C LEU A 251 0.18 3.62 10.50
N SER A 252 -0.28 3.52 9.25
CA SER A 252 -0.85 2.29 8.69
C SER A 252 0.15 1.12 8.78
N ILE A 253 1.38 1.32 8.31
CA ILE A 253 2.44 0.30 8.36
C ILE A 253 2.73 -0.11 9.80
N ALA A 254 2.84 0.84 10.73
CA ALA A 254 3.13 0.57 12.13
C ALA A 254 2.01 -0.25 12.80
N LEU A 255 0.74 0.11 12.56
CA LEU A 255 -0.40 -0.62 13.11
C LEU A 255 -0.49 -2.05 12.54
N MET A 256 -0.29 -2.23 11.23
CA MET A 256 -0.26 -3.56 10.61
C MET A 256 0.85 -4.44 11.22
N ALA A 257 2.05 -3.88 11.44
CA ALA A 257 3.16 -4.60 12.08
C ALA A 257 2.88 -4.99 13.54
N LEU A 258 2.06 -4.23 14.25
CA LEU A 258 1.63 -4.59 15.61
C LEU A 258 0.55 -5.67 15.60
N LEU A 259 -0.45 -5.54 14.72
CA LEU A 259 -1.64 -6.40 14.67
C LEU A 259 -1.34 -7.79 14.10
N VAL A 260 -0.33 -7.92 13.24
CA VAL A 260 0.05 -9.20 12.63
C VAL A 260 0.43 -10.27 13.67
N ARG A 261 1.01 -9.85 14.80
CA ARG A 261 1.43 -10.77 15.88
C ARG A 261 0.25 -11.50 16.54
N GLY A 262 -0.93 -10.87 16.56
CA GLY A 262 -2.13 -11.45 17.17
C GLY A 262 -3.04 -12.19 16.18
N LEU A 263 -3.02 -11.82 14.89
CA LEU A 263 -3.94 -12.32 13.88
C LEU A 263 -3.29 -13.28 12.88
N GLY A 264 -1.97 -13.18 12.69
CA GLY A 264 -1.30 -13.80 11.56
C GLY A 264 -1.58 -13.08 10.23
N LEU A 265 -0.81 -13.43 9.21
CA LEU A 265 -0.80 -12.70 7.92
C LEU A 265 -2.13 -12.81 7.15
N LEU A 266 -2.76 -14.00 7.14
CA LEU A 266 -3.99 -14.22 6.37
C LEU A 266 -5.14 -13.36 6.88
N LEU A 267 -5.42 -13.44 8.19
CA LEU A 267 -6.55 -12.72 8.79
C LEU A 267 -6.29 -11.21 8.82
N LEU A 268 -5.04 -10.79 9.07
CA LEU A 268 -4.62 -9.41 8.95
C LEU A 268 -4.87 -8.86 7.53
N GLY A 269 -4.42 -9.59 6.49
CA GLY A 269 -4.58 -9.18 5.10
C GLY A 269 -6.04 -9.03 4.70
N LEU A 270 -6.89 -10.01 5.08
CA LEU A 270 -8.33 -9.95 4.80
C LEU A 270 -9.01 -8.78 5.51
N ALA A 271 -8.77 -8.62 6.81
CA ALA A 271 -9.36 -7.54 7.60
C ALA A 271 -8.86 -6.16 7.13
N SER A 272 -7.58 -6.04 6.80
CA SER A 272 -7.01 -4.81 6.24
C SER A 272 -7.63 -4.46 4.89
N THR A 273 -7.76 -5.44 3.97
CA THR A 273 -8.38 -5.22 2.66
C THR A 273 -9.86 -4.82 2.81
N ALA A 274 -10.59 -5.47 3.72
CA ALA A 274 -11.95 -5.06 4.04
C ALA A 274 -12.01 -3.61 4.55
N GLY A 275 -11.11 -3.24 5.46
CA GLY A 275 -10.98 -1.87 5.96
C GLY A 275 -10.66 -0.86 4.86
N GLN A 276 -9.76 -1.19 3.95
CA GLN A 276 -9.41 -0.32 2.81
C GLN A 276 -10.63 -0.09 1.90
N LEU A 277 -11.37 -1.14 1.55
CA LEU A 277 -12.52 -1.02 0.66
C LEU A 277 -13.70 -0.32 1.33
N ILE A 278 -14.03 -0.64 2.59
CA ILE A 278 -15.07 0.05 3.35
C ILE A 278 -14.69 1.53 3.55
N GLY A 279 -13.45 1.78 3.99
CA GLY A 279 -12.95 3.14 4.20
C GLY A 279 -12.96 3.98 2.93
N SER A 280 -12.64 3.38 1.77
CA SER A 280 -12.64 4.11 0.50
C SER A 280 -14.04 4.55 0.06
N VAL A 281 -15.04 3.68 0.22
CA VAL A 281 -16.43 4.05 -0.05
C VAL A 281 -16.91 5.13 0.94
N LEU A 282 -16.55 5.01 2.22
CA LEU A 282 -16.87 6.04 3.21
C LEU A 282 -16.20 7.38 2.90
N MET A 283 -14.95 7.41 2.45
CA MET A 283 -14.27 8.65 2.06
C MET A 283 -15.00 9.33 0.90
N ASP A 284 -15.39 8.59 -0.13
CA ASP A 284 -16.13 9.16 -1.27
C ASP A 284 -17.52 9.68 -0.86
N LEU A 285 -18.16 9.03 0.12
CA LEU A 285 -19.46 9.49 0.65
C LEU A 285 -19.36 10.72 1.57
N LEU A 286 -18.32 10.78 2.39
CA LEU A 286 -18.18 11.80 3.44
C LEU A 286 -17.38 13.03 2.98
N ILE A 287 -16.60 12.92 1.91
CA ILE A 287 -15.77 14.01 1.37
C ILE A 287 -16.22 14.35 -0.07
N PRO A 288 -17.37 15.04 -0.24
CA PRO A 288 -17.89 15.39 -1.56
C PRO A 288 -16.92 16.26 -2.39
N GLN A 289 -15.97 16.91 -1.72
CA GLN A 289 -14.91 17.74 -2.36
C GLN A 289 -13.99 16.92 -3.27
N LEU A 290 -13.96 15.59 -3.12
CA LEU A 290 -13.25 14.71 -4.06
C LEU A 290 -13.99 14.57 -5.41
N GLY A 291 -15.20 15.13 -5.52
CA GLY A 291 -15.98 15.15 -6.77
C GLY A 291 -16.45 13.77 -7.24
N ALA A 292 -16.22 12.72 -6.46
CA ALA A 292 -16.57 11.37 -6.83
C ALA A 292 -18.04 11.05 -6.49
N HIS A 293 -18.76 10.58 -7.49
CA HIS A 293 -20.06 9.97 -7.27
C HIS A 293 -19.88 8.47 -6.94
N VAL A 294 -20.40 8.05 -5.79
CA VAL A 294 -20.44 6.63 -5.47
C VAL A 294 -21.57 5.96 -6.26
N TYR A 295 -21.19 5.24 -7.28
CA TYR A 295 -22.13 4.42 -8.04
C TYR A 295 -22.34 3.07 -7.35
N MET A 296 -23.51 2.45 -7.52
CA MET A 296 -23.76 1.10 -7.03
C MET A 296 -22.71 0.09 -7.57
N VAL A 297 -22.27 0.26 -8.82
CA VAL A 297 -21.19 -0.56 -9.42
C VAL A 297 -19.84 -0.40 -8.72
N THR A 298 -19.57 0.75 -8.11
CA THR A 298 -18.33 0.95 -7.32
C THR A 298 -18.36 0.08 -6.07
N VAL A 299 -19.51 0.05 -5.38
CA VAL A 299 -19.70 -0.82 -4.21
C VAL A 299 -19.63 -2.30 -4.59
N LEU A 300 -20.30 -2.68 -5.68
CA LEU A 300 -20.25 -4.06 -6.20
C LEU A 300 -18.84 -4.47 -6.60
N GLY A 301 -18.08 -3.59 -7.27
CA GLY A 301 -16.69 -3.83 -7.64
C GLY A 301 -15.80 -4.01 -6.42
N ALA A 302 -15.98 -3.20 -5.37
CA ALA A 302 -15.26 -3.35 -4.11
C ALA A 302 -15.56 -4.71 -3.45
N LEU A 303 -16.82 -5.15 -3.46
CA LEU A 303 -17.19 -6.48 -2.96
C LEU A 303 -16.57 -7.61 -3.79
N VAL A 304 -16.57 -7.49 -5.11
CA VAL A 304 -15.91 -8.47 -6.01
C VAL A 304 -14.40 -8.51 -5.75
N ALA A 305 -13.75 -7.36 -5.54
CA ALA A 305 -12.33 -7.29 -5.19
C ALA A 305 -12.05 -8.00 -3.85
N LEU A 306 -12.89 -7.76 -2.84
CA LEU A 306 -12.75 -8.40 -1.52
C LEU A 306 -12.91 -9.93 -1.62
N ILE A 307 -13.91 -10.40 -2.36
CA ILE A 307 -14.14 -11.82 -2.62
C ILE A 307 -12.94 -12.42 -3.39
N GLY A 308 -12.46 -11.73 -4.42
CA GLY A 308 -11.29 -12.14 -5.20
C GLY A 308 -10.04 -12.25 -4.35
N ALA A 309 -9.77 -11.26 -3.51
CA ALA A 309 -8.66 -11.29 -2.56
C ALA A 309 -8.78 -12.48 -1.59
N ARG A 310 -9.98 -12.74 -1.06
CA ARG A 310 -10.24 -13.89 -0.18
C ARG A 310 -10.00 -15.23 -0.89
N ILE A 311 -10.47 -15.37 -2.13
CA ILE A 311 -10.27 -16.58 -2.93
C ILE A 311 -8.79 -16.80 -3.23
N ALA A 312 -8.06 -15.76 -3.60
CA ALA A 312 -6.61 -15.83 -3.89
C ALA A 312 -5.78 -16.32 -2.70
N MET A 313 -6.26 -16.10 -1.47
CA MET A 313 -5.58 -16.53 -0.23
C MET A 313 -5.89 -17.98 0.17
N ILE A 314 -6.73 -18.73 -0.56
CA ILE A 314 -7.02 -20.13 -0.24
C ILE A 314 -5.76 -20.97 -0.50
N PRO A 315 -5.23 -21.69 0.54
CA PRO A 315 -4.06 -22.55 0.39
C PRO A 315 -4.31 -23.65 -0.63
N SER A 316 -3.26 -24.11 -1.30
CA SER A 316 -3.36 -25.32 -2.12
C SER A 316 -3.52 -26.55 -1.21
N GLN A 317 -4.15 -27.62 -1.73
CA GLN A 317 -4.33 -28.86 -0.95
C GLN A 317 -3.00 -29.43 -0.44
N LYS A 318 -1.90 -29.27 -1.18
CA LYS A 318 -0.55 -29.67 -0.75
C LYS A 318 -0.01 -28.87 0.45
N GLU A 319 -0.39 -27.60 0.57
CA GLU A 319 -0.01 -26.77 1.72
C GLU A 319 -0.81 -27.12 2.97
N ALA A 320 -2.10 -27.45 2.80
CA ALA A 320 -2.95 -27.90 3.90
C ALA A 320 -2.45 -29.24 4.50
N GLU A 321 -1.92 -30.15 3.69
CA GLU A 321 -1.35 -31.42 4.13
C GLU A 321 0.01 -31.24 4.83
N SER A 322 0.85 -30.29 4.40
CA SER A 322 2.16 -30.04 5.03
C SER A 322 2.08 -29.33 6.39
N THR A 323 0.95 -28.71 6.69
CA THR A 323 0.73 -28.02 7.99
C THR A 323 0.12 -28.95 9.04
N ASN A 324 -0.37 -30.13 8.62
CA ASN A 324 -0.96 -31.15 9.50
C ASN A 324 -0.02 -32.32 9.84
N ASN A 325 1.18 -32.33 9.27
CA ASN A 325 2.28 -33.24 9.59
C ASN A 325 3.40 -32.51 10.34
#